data_544f8c89ca9346cf358a96f1da957c55
#
_entry.id   544f8c89ca9346cf358a96f1da957c55
#
_cell.length_a   1.000
_cell.length_b   1.000
_cell.length_c   1.000
_cell.angle_alpha   90.00
_cell.angle_beta   90.00
_cell.angle_gamma   90.00
#
_symmetry.space_group_name_H-M   'P 1'
#
loop_
_entity.id
_entity.type
_entity.pdbx_description
1 polymer ?
#
loop_
_entity_poly.entity_id
_entity_poly.type
_entity_poly.pdbx_seq_one_letter_code
_entity_poly.pdbx_strand_id
1 'polypeptide(L)'
;MKAATLLEGLKYTCCQGSTEQEVTTVVYDSRKVEENSLFICIRGAVVDGHKFVPDVIEKGAKTLIVEEEVEAPSDVTVIKVADTRYAMAFISAAYFGHPAKELKTIGITGTKGKTTTTYMVKSILENAGYKVGLIGTIEAIIGDEHIPAHNTTPESYLVQEYFRKMADAGCDCVVMEVSSQGLMLHRTQGFVFDYGIFTNIEPDHIGPNEHKDFDDYLRCKSMLLRQCRVGIVNRDDEHFERIIEGHTCQLETYGFSPEADLRAEDAHMVGGKGYLGISYQLKGLMEFPVEIDIPGKFSIYNSLTAIAICRHFNVSQENIIKALKVARVKGRIEVIKVSDEFTLMIDYAHNAMALESLLTTLREYHPHRLVCLFGCGGNRAKSRRYEMGEVSGRLADLTIITSDNPRFEEPQDIIDDIKIGISKTDGKYVEICDRKEAIAYAIHHGEPGDIIVLAGKGHEDYQEIKGKKYPMDERVLIAEILQEDKERADK
;
A
#
# COMPACT_ATOMS: atom_id res chain seq x y z
N MET A 1 9.49 -33.43 1.16
CA MET A 1 10.66 -32.74 0.55
C MET A 1 11.81 -32.79 1.56
N LYS A 2 13.08 -32.98 1.12
CA LYS A 2 14.19 -33.00 2.08
C LYS A 2 14.55 -31.61 2.59
N ALA A 3 14.95 -31.49 3.85
CA ALA A 3 15.42 -30.24 4.44
C ALA A 3 16.58 -29.63 3.65
N ALA A 4 17.51 -30.46 3.14
CA ALA A 4 18.62 -30.01 2.30
C ALA A 4 18.17 -29.20 1.08
N THR A 5 17.08 -29.61 0.41
CA THR A 5 16.51 -28.88 -0.75
C THR A 5 15.96 -27.52 -0.35
N LEU A 6 15.36 -27.42 0.83
CA LEU A 6 14.80 -26.19 1.37
C LEU A 6 15.89 -25.18 1.81
N LEU A 7 17.07 -25.68 2.15
CA LEU A 7 18.22 -24.89 2.63
C LEU A 7 19.18 -24.48 1.50
N GLU A 8 18.87 -24.79 0.25
CA GLU A 8 19.73 -24.46 -0.89
C GLU A 8 19.99 -22.94 -0.96
N GLY A 9 21.28 -22.58 -1.12
CA GLY A 9 21.72 -21.18 -1.16
C GLY A 9 21.85 -20.48 0.20
N LEU A 10 21.47 -21.13 1.30
CA LEU A 10 21.64 -20.59 2.65
C LEU A 10 22.98 -21.00 3.29
N LYS A 11 23.53 -20.12 4.12
CA LYS A 11 24.62 -20.45 5.05
C LYS A 11 24.01 -20.92 6.36
N TYR A 12 24.27 -22.13 6.78
CA TYR A 12 23.74 -22.72 8.01
C TYR A 12 24.72 -23.66 8.67
N THR A 13 24.43 -24.03 9.92
CA THR A 13 25.10 -25.10 10.65
C THR A 13 24.07 -26.15 11.08
N CYS A 14 24.22 -27.40 10.70
CA CYS A 14 23.42 -28.48 11.23
C CYS A 14 23.99 -28.86 12.60
N CYS A 15 23.32 -28.40 13.68
CA CYS A 15 23.77 -28.62 15.05
C CYS A 15 23.42 -30.02 15.56
N GLN A 16 22.31 -30.58 15.06
CA GLN A 16 21.81 -31.92 15.42
C GLN A 16 21.01 -32.52 14.27
N GLY A 17 20.96 -33.83 14.18
CA GLY A 17 20.19 -34.57 13.20
C GLY A 17 20.80 -34.57 11.80
N SER A 18 19.99 -34.53 10.76
CA SER A 18 20.41 -34.58 9.36
C SER A 18 19.55 -33.74 8.46
N THR A 19 20.17 -33.06 7.48
CA THR A 19 19.48 -32.34 6.41
C THR A 19 18.73 -33.24 5.41
N GLU A 20 18.96 -34.57 5.49
CA GLU A 20 18.18 -35.57 4.74
C GLU A 20 16.77 -35.80 5.34
N GLN A 21 16.46 -35.17 6.50
CA GLN A 21 15.15 -35.22 7.14
C GLN A 21 14.03 -34.82 6.16
N GLU A 22 13.02 -35.67 6.06
CA GLU A 22 11.83 -35.34 5.27
C GLU A 22 10.98 -34.27 5.97
N VAL A 23 10.56 -33.28 5.19
CA VAL A 23 9.71 -32.16 5.60
C VAL A 23 8.41 -32.23 4.82
N THR A 24 7.29 -32.25 5.54
CA THR A 24 5.94 -32.24 4.94
C THR A 24 5.44 -30.82 4.74
N THR A 25 5.60 -29.96 5.77
CA THR A 25 5.14 -28.57 5.77
C THR A 25 6.21 -27.64 6.33
N VAL A 26 6.23 -26.41 5.85
CA VAL A 26 7.05 -25.32 6.39
C VAL A 26 6.12 -24.36 7.12
N VAL A 27 6.41 -24.10 8.39
CA VAL A 27 5.57 -23.24 9.25
C VAL A 27 6.42 -22.32 10.13
N TYR A 28 5.87 -21.14 10.46
CA TYR A 28 6.44 -20.17 11.39
C TYR A 28 5.41 -19.75 12.47
N ASP A 29 4.22 -20.32 12.43
CA ASP A 29 3.17 -20.18 13.44
C ASP A 29 3.04 -21.51 14.21
N SER A 30 3.34 -21.52 15.50
CA SER A 30 3.33 -22.71 16.35
C SER A 30 1.95 -23.40 16.46
N ARG A 31 0.90 -22.71 16.06
CA ARG A 31 -0.48 -23.24 16.04
C ARG A 31 -0.76 -24.10 14.80
N LYS A 32 0.07 -23.97 13.75
CA LYS A 32 -0.08 -24.65 12.46
C LYS A 32 0.88 -25.81 12.26
N VAL A 33 1.62 -26.19 13.32
CA VAL A 33 2.55 -27.31 13.27
C VAL A 33 1.80 -28.63 13.13
N GLU A 34 2.30 -29.47 12.21
CA GLU A 34 1.83 -30.81 11.90
C GLU A 34 3.01 -31.80 11.96
N GLU A 35 2.72 -33.10 11.80
CA GLU A 35 3.75 -34.15 11.79
C GLU A 35 4.77 -33.92 10.68
N ASN A 36 6.06 -34.04 11.02
CA ASN A 36 7.21 -33.78 10.16
C ASN A 36 7.31 -32.34 9.61
N SER A 37 6.73 -31.36 10.31
CA SER A 37 6.90 -29.93 9.96
C SER A 37 8.33 -29.47 10.15
N LEU A 38 8.75 -28.53 9.28
CA LEU A 38 9.89 -27.64 9.53
C LEU A 38 9.35 -26.37 10.17
N PHE A 39 9.75 -26.10 11.42
CA PHE A 39 9.35 -24.90 12.14
C PHE A 39 10.48 -23.85 12.14
N ILE A 40 10.14 -22.60 11.77
CA ILE A 40 11.07 -21.48 11.74
C ILE A 40 10.83 -20.60 12.96
N CYS A 41 11.83 -20.51 13.84
CA CYS A 41 11.79 -19.72 15.07
C CYS A 41 11.99 -18.23 14.79
N ILE A 42 10.92 -17.50 14.44
CA ILE A 42 10.99 -16.06 14.14
C ILE A 42 11.01 -15.25 15.43
N ARG A 43 11.96 -14.31 15.53
CA ARG A 43 11.93 -13.27 16.57
C ARG A 43 10.97 -12.17 16.15
N GLY A 44 9.79 -12.16 16.76
CA GLY A 44 8.79 -11.11 16.57
C GLY A 44 9.02 -9.91 17.49
N ALA A 45 8.31 -8.80 17.25
CA ALA A 45 8.40 -7.60 18.08
C ALA A 45 7.85 -7.83 19.51
N VAL A 46 6.94 -8.77 19.70
CA VAL A 46 6.29 -9.08 21.00
C VAL A 46 6.68 -10.45 21.54
N VAL A 47 6.85 -11.44 20.66
CA VAL A 47 7.07 -12.83 21.03
C VAL A 47 8.23 -13.41 20.24
N ASP A 48 9.11 -14.13 20.93
CA ASP A 48 10.21 -14.88 20.31
C ASP A 48 9.76 -16.33 20.04
N GLY A 49 9.86 -16.76 18.77
CA GLY A 49 9.48 -18.09 18.31
C GLY A 49 10.29 -19.23 18.94
N HIS A 50 11.52 -18.97 19.41
CA HIS A 50 12.34 -19.97 20.09
C HIS A 50 11.70 -20.49 21.38
N LYS A 51 10.86 -19.70 22.06
CA LYS A 51 10.11 -20.10 23.26
C LYS A 51 9.11 -21.22 23.01
N PHE A 52 8.70 -21.42 21.76
CA PHE A 52 7.74 -22.46 21.39
C PHE A 52 8.42 -23.79 20.98
N VAL A 53 9.74 -23.89 21.02
CA VAL A 53 10.47 -25.11 20.62
C VAL A 53 9.95 -26.38 21.30
N PRO A 54 9.76 -26.44 22.61
CA PRO A 54 9.18 -27.64 23.26
C PRO A 54 7.79 -27.98 22.73
N ASP A 55 6.93 -26.98 22.61
CA ASP A 55 5.52 -27.13 22.19
C ASP A 55 5.41 -27.62 20.74
N VAL A 56 6.24 -27.07 19.82
CA VAL A 56 6.20 -27.47 18.40
C VAL A 56 6.79 -28.87 18.18
N ILE A 57 7.78 -29.29 18.98
CA ILE A 57 8.30 -30.66 18.96
C ILE A 57 7.23 -31.65 19.38
N GLU A 58 6.50 -31.35 20.48
CA GLU A 58 5.38 -32.17 20.94
C GLU A 58 4.28 -32.31 19.88
N LYS A 59 4.05 -31.26 19.07
CA LYS A 59 3.10 -31.25 17.95
C LYS A 59 3.60 -31.95 16.69
N GLY A 60 4.85 -32.43 16.66
CA GLY A 60 5.38 -33.22 15.56
C GLY A 60 6.39 -32.51 14.67
N ALA A 61 6.87 -31.32 15.02
CA ALA A 61 7.97 -30.70 14.27
C ALA A 61 9.25 -31.55 14.39
N LYS A 62 9.85 -31.90 13.26
CA LYS A 62 11.07 -32.70 13.17
C LYS A 62 12.27 -31.94 12.64
N THR A 63 12.08 -30.72 12.18
CA THR A 63 13.16 -29.82 11.74
C THR A 63 12.92 -28.42 12.31
N LEU A 64 13.94 -27.84 12.94
CA LEU A 64 13.91 -26.51 13.53
C LEU A 64 14.93 -25.61 12.84
N ILE A 65 14.51 -24.39 12.48
CA ILE A 65 15.41 -23.31 12.02
C ILE A 65 15.51 -22.29 13.15
N VAL A 66 16.73 -22.12 13.68
CA VAL A 66 16.97 -21.33 14.91
C VAL A 66 18.13 -20.33 14.71
N GLU A 67 18.18 -19.30 15.56
CA GLU A 67 19.31 -18.35 15.64
C GLU A 67 20.24 -18.64 16.83
N GLU A 68 19.73 -19.35 17.82
CA GLU A 68 20.45 -19.67 19.07
C GLU A 68 20.40 -21.17 19.34
N GLU A 69 21.15 -21.61 20.33
CA GLU A 69 21.14 -23.03 20.77
C GLU A 69 19.82 -23.35 21.44
N VAL A 70 19.22 -24.47 21.08
CA VAL A 70 17.99 -24.99 21.64
C VAL A 70 18.17 -26.46 22.04
N GLU A 71 17.50 -26.88 23.09
CA GLU A 71 17.43 -28.30 23.49
C GLU A 71 16.35 -28.99 22.66
N ALA A 72 16.69 -30.11 22.06
CA ALA A 72 15.76 -30.94 21.30
C ALA A 72 16.10 -32.43 21.43
N PRO A 73 15.09 -33.33 21.34
CA PRO A 73 15.30 -34.78 21.27
C PRO A 73 16.20 -35.19 20.09
N SER A 74 16.92 -36.29 20.20
CA SER A 74 17.91 -36.72 19.20
C SER A 74 17.34 -37.03 17.80
N ASP A 75 16.03 -37.22 17.71
CA ASP A 75 15.29 -37.46 16.44
C ASP A 75 14.81 -36.16 15.76
N VAL A 76 15.10 -34.99 16.36
CA VAL A 76 14.80 -33.68 15.80
C VAL A 76 16.06 -33.07 15.18
N THR A 77 15.94 -32.59 13.95
CA THR A 77 17.03 -31.89 13.25
C THR A 77 17.02 -30.41 13.63
N VAL A 78 18.15 -29.88 14.09
CA VAL A 78 18.32 -28.48 14.47
C VAL A 78 19.31 -27.81 13.55
N ILE A 79 18.86 -26.81 12.83
CA ILE A 79 19.59 -26.02 11.84
C ILE A 79 19.73 -24.57 12.35
N LYS A 80 20.98 -24.17 12.61
CA LYS A 80 21.27 -22.79 13.05
C LYS A 80 21.64 -21.92 11.86
N VAL A 81 21.00 -20.74 11.83
CA VAL A 81 21.22 -19.67 10.82
C VAL A 81 21.55 -18.36 11.52
N ALA A 82 22.09 -17.40 10.79
CA ALA A 82 22.38 -16.07 11.33
C ALA A 82 21.12 -15.21 11.53
N ASP A 83 20.10 -15.41 10.69
CA ASP A 83 18.84 -14.66 10.69
C ASP A 83 17.74 -15.58 10.15
N THR A 84 16.74 -15.88 11.01
CA THR A 84 15.64 -16.78 10.66
C THR A 84 14.63 -16.16 9.70
N ARG A 85 14.48 -14.83 9.67
CA ARG A 85 13.63 -14.15 8.68
C ARG A 85 14.25 -14.21 7.29
N TYR A 86 15.56 -13.99 7.19
CA TYR A 86 16.30 -14.17 5.94
C TYR A 86 16.20 -15.61 5.45
N ALA A 87 16.43 -16.58 6.34
CA ALA A 87 16.31 -17.99 6.01
C ALA A 87 14.89 -18.37 5.56
N MET A 88 13.86 -17.85 6.25
CA MET A 88 12.45 -18.07 5.88
C MET A 88 12.16 -17.70 4.43
N ALA A 89 12.71 -16.60 3.94
CA ALA A 89 12.48 -16.16 2.58
C ALA A 89 13.00 -17.16 1.53
N PHE A 90 14.19 -17.71 1.73
CA PHE A 90 14.78 -18.71 0.83
C PHE A 90 14.11 -20.08 0.96
N ILE A 91 13.86 -20.52 2.21
CA ILE A 91 13.14 -21.78 2.49
C ILE A 91 11.75 -21.76 1.86
N SER A 92 11.03 -20.64 1.98
CA SER A 92 9.70 -20.50 1.39
C SER A 92 9.76 -20.48 -0.14
N ALA A 93 10.74 -19.79 -0.74
CA ALA A 93 10.92 -19.81 -2.18
C ALA A 93 11.16 -21.23 -2.70
N ALA A 94 12.01 -22.02 -2.04
CA ALA A 94 12.26 -23.40 -2.38
C ALA A 94 11.03 -24.29 -2.15
N TYR A 95 10.32 -24.10 -1.03
CA TYR A 95 9.13 -24.87 -0.67
C TYR A 95 8.01 -24.72 -1.70
N PHE A 96 7.78 -23.50 -2.21
CA PHE A 96 6.80 -23.21 -3.25
C PHE A 96 7.34 -23.38 -4.68
N GLY A 97 8.55 -23.94 -4.86
CA GLY A 97 9.12 -24.24 -6.18
C GLY A 97 9.60 -23.03 -6.96
N HIS A 98 10.05 -21.96 -6.28
CA HIS A 98 10.57 -20.73 -6.87
C HIS A 98 9.60 -20.02 -7.84
N PRO A 99 8.36 -19.74 -7.45
CA PRO A 99 7.33 -19.23 -8.36
C PRO A 99 7.66 -17.87 -9.00
N ALA A 100 8.54 -17.08 -8.39
CA ALA A 100 9.05 -15.83 -8.98
C ALA A 100 9.77 -16.03 -10.32
N LYS A 101 10.22 -17.26 -10.66
CA LYS A 101 10.82 -17.58 -11.96
C LYS A 101 9.77 -17.73 -13.08
N GLU A 102 8.52 -17.95 -12.71
CA GLU A 102 7.39 -18.16 -13.62
C GLU A 102 6.60 -16.85 -13.87
N LEU A 103 6.85 -15.81 -13.07
CA LEU A 103 6.17 -14.52 -13.11
C LEU A 103 7.16 -13.40 -13.45
N LYS A 104 6.71 -12.37 -14.16
CA LYS A 104 7.42 -11.09 -14.17
C LYS A 104 7.12 -10.33 -12.88
N THR A 105 8.14 -10.02 -12.10
CA THR A 105 8.00 -9.46 -10.76
C THR A 105 8.31 -7.96 -10.76
N ILE A 106 7.35 -7.15 -10.28
CA ILE A 106 7.44 -5.69 -10.21
C ILE A 106 7.29 -5.26 -8.76
N GLY A 107 8.32 -4.68 -8.16
CA GLY A 107 8.31 -4.15 -6.80
C GLY A 107 8.29 -2.62 -6.78
N ILE A 108 7.38 -2.02 -6.02
CA ILE A 108 7.22 -0.56 -5.94
C ILE A 108 7.42 -0.10 -4.50
N THR A 109 8.47 0.69 -4.25
CA THR A 109 8.74 1.33 -2.96
C THR A 109 8.67 2.86 -3.06
N GLY A 110 8.67 3.51 -1.93
CA GLY A 110 8.62 4.96 -1.74
C GLY A 110 7.77 5.35 -0.54
N THR A 111 7.73 6.62 -0.20
CA THR A 111 6.87 7.10 0.89
C THR A 111 5.42 7.16 0.42
N LYS A 112 5.16 7.83 -0.69
CA LYS A 112 3.82 8.05 -1.27
C LYS A 112 3.70 7.44 -2.67
N GLY A 113 2.48 7.24 -3.16
CA GLY A 113 2.18 6.84 -4.54
C GLY A 113 2.23 5.33 -4.81
N LYS A 114 2.73 4.47 -3.92
CA LYS A 114 2.84 3.02 -4.13
C LYS A 114 1.52 2.39 -4.58
N THR A 115 0.48 2.53 -3.79
CA THR A 115 -0.83 1.93 -4.06
C THR A 115 -1.41 2.44 -5.39
N THR A 116 -1.41 3.77 -5.61
CA THR A 116 -1.93 4.35 -6.85
C THR A 116 -1.17 3.84 -8.07
N THR A 117 0.16 3.81 -8.01
CA THR A 117 1.01 3.29 -9.10
C THR A 117 0.76 1.80 -9.35
N THR A 118 0.64 1.00 -8.29
CA THR A 118 0.38 -0.44 -8.39
C THR A 118 -0.92 -0.73 -9.16
N TYR A 119 -2.00 0.00 -8.85
CA TYR A 119 -3.27 -0.13 -9.56
C TYR A 119 -3.24 0.44 -10.98
N MET A 120 -2.49 1.53 -11.22
CA MET A 120 -2.29 2.06 -12.58
C MET A 120 -1.54 1.05 -13.46
N VAL A 121 -0.45 0.46 -12.96
CA VAL A 121 0.30 -0.60 -13.66
C VAL A 121 -0.62 -1.78 -13.99
N LYS A 122 -1.37 -2.27 -12.99
CA LYS A 122 -2.34 -3.35 -13.19
C LYS A 122 -3.35 -2.99 -14.29
N SER A 123 -3.97 -1.81 -14.21
CA SER A 123 -4.96 -1.35 -15.20
C SER A 123 -4.39 -1.30 -16.62
N ILE A 124 -3.17 -0.77 -16.80
CA ILE A 124 -2.53 -0.67 -18.11
C ILE A 124 -2.22 -2.06 -18.67
N LEU A 125 -1.63 -2.94 -17.87
CA LEU A 125 -1.25 -4.28 -18.29
C LEU A 125 -2.48 -5.14 -18.61
N GLU A 126 -3.53 -5.09 -17.79
CA GLU A 126 -4.78 -5.82 -18.04
C GLU A 126 -5.52 -5.32 -19.30
N ASN A 127 -5.53 -3.99 -19.52
CA ASN A 127 -6.08 -3.45 -20.77
C ASN A 127 -5.29 -3.90 -22.01
N ALA A 128 -4.02 -4.26 -21.85
CA ALA A 128 -3.18 -4.83 -22.89
C ALA A 128 -3.29 -6.38 -22.99
N GLY A 129 -4.12 -7.02 -22.17
CA GLY A 129 -4.40 -8.46 -22.21
C GLY A 129 -3.53 -9.33 -21.28
N TYR A 130 -2.70 -8.73 -20.41
CA TYR A 130 -1.94 -9.47 -19.41
C TYR A 130 -2.82 -9.85 -18.22
N LYS A 131 -2.56 -11.01 -17.62
CA LYS A 131 -3.10 -11.38 -16.31
C LYS A 131 -2.16 -10.90 -15.20
N VAL A 132 -2.66 -10.02 -14.34
CA VAL A 132 -1.83 -9.33 -13.33
C VAL A 132 -2.23 -9.73 -11.92
N GLY A 133 -1.30 -10.34 -11.18
CA GLY A 133 -1.40 -10.48 -9.73
C GLY A 133 -1.03 -9.17 -9.03
N LEU A 134 -1.62 -8.89 -7.87
CA LEU A 134 -1.33 -7.71 -7.07
C LEU A 134 -1.12 -8.08 -5.61
N ILE A 135 -0.14 -7.46 -4.94
CA ILE A 135 0.05 -7.53 -3.49
C ILE A 135 0.24 -6.10 -2.99
N GLY A 136 -0.65 -5.61 -2.14
CA GLY A 136 -0.59 -4.23 -1.69
C GLY A 136 -1.26 -3.94 -0.36
N THR A 137 -1.36 -2.67 -0.06
CA THR A 137 -1.93 -2.14 1.19
C THR A 137 -3.41 -2.47 1.33
N ILE A 138 -4.15 -2.50 0.23
CA ILE A 138 -5.59 -2.75 0.24
C ILE A 138 -5.85 -4.25 0.30
N GLU A 139 -5.25 -5.00 -0.61
CA GLU A 139 -5.54 -6.40 -0.84
C GLU A 139 -4.42 -7.12 -1.60
N ALA A 140 -4.48 -8.44 -1.64
CA ALA A 140 -3.84 -9.24 -2.65
C ALA A 140 -4.90 -9.72 -3.66
N ILE A 141 -4.57 -9.66 -4.97
CA ILE A 141 -5.44 -10.10 -6.07
C ILE A 141 -4.76 -11.26 -6.78
N ILE A 142 -5.42 -12.41 -6.84
CA ILE A 142 -4.92 -13.65 -7.44
C ILE A 142 -5.98 -14.17 -8.42
N GLY A 143 -5.83 -13.85 -9.70
CA GLY A 143 -6.93 -14.08 -10.65
C GLY A 143 -8.18 -13.30 -10.23
N ASP A 144 -9.28 -14.00 -9.94
CA ASP A 144 -10.54 -13.40 -9.47
C ASP A 144 -10.67 -13.38 -7.93
N GLU A 145 -9.67 -13.89 -7.19
CA GLU A 145 -9.68 -13.92 -5.74
C GLU A 145 -9.13 -12.61 -5.17
N HIS A 146 -9.88 -11.97 -4.27
CA HIS A 146 -9.52 -10.75 -3.56
C HIS A 146 -9.32 -11.06 -2.07
N ILE A 147 -8.11 -10.92 -1.57
CA ILE A 147 -7.73 -11.23 -0.18
C ILE A 147 -7.37 -9.92 0.53
N PRO A 148 -8.16 -9.50 1.54
CA PRO A 148 -7.86 -8.28 2.31
C PRO A 148 -6.45 -8.33 2.92
N ALA A 149 -5.70 -7.24 2.79
CA ALA A 149 -4.33 -7.17 3.30
C ALA A 149 -4.30 -6.91 4.82
N HIS A 150 -3.38 -7.60 5.51
CA HIS A 150 -3.03 -7.28 6.90
C HIS A 150 -1.81 -6.36 6.97
N ASN A 151 -0.89 -6.49 6.03
CA ASN A 151 0.31 -5.67 5.87
C ASN A 151 0.49 -5.31 4.40
N THR A 152 1.01 -4.12 4.14
CA THR A 152 1.37 -3.69 2.77
C THR A 152 2.26 -4.71 2.06
N THR A 153 3.26 -5.24 2.78
CA THR A 153 4.17 -6.30 2.32
C THR A 153 4.04 -7.46 3.30
N PRO A 154 3.44 -8.59 2.90
CA PRO A 154 3.29 -9.77 3.76
C PRO A 154 4.63 -10.39 4.18
N GLU A 155 4.63 -11.30 5.15
CA GLU A 155 5.80 -12.12 5.49
C GLU A 155 6.24 -12.94 4.27
N SER A 156 7.53 -13.24 4.15
CA SER A 156 8.13 -13.87 2.98
C SER A 156 7.48 -15.21 2.60
N TYR A 157 7.04 -15.99 3.58
CA TYR A 157 6.28 -17.22 3.35
C TYR A 157 5.00 -16.93 2.54
N LEU A 158 4.23 -15.94 2.97
CA LEU A 158 2.96 -15.59 2.33
C LEU A 158 3.18 -14.94 0.94
N VAL A 159 4.27 -14.19 0.77
CA VAL A 159 4.67 -13.67 -0.55
C VAL A 159 4.90 -14.82 -1.54
N GLN A 160 5.66 -15.85 -1.14
CA GLN A 160 5.93 -16.99 -2.00
C GLN A 160 4.68 -17.86 -2.24
N GLU A 161 3.82 -18.01 -1.24
CA GLU A 161 2.52 -18.67 -1.39
C GLU A 161 1.62 -17.94 -2.41
N TYR A 162 1.54 -16.62 -2.32
CA TYR A 162 0.77 -15.82 -3.28
C TYR A 162 1.37 -15.90 -4.69
N PHE A 163 2.68 -15.86 -4.82
CA PHE A 163 3.33 -16.02 -6.12
C PHE A 163 3.03 -17.40 -6.73
N ARG A 164 3.03 -18.47 -5.92
CA ARG A 164 2.65 -19.80 -6.40
C ARG A 164 1.20 -19.85 -6.87
N LYS A 165 0.28 -19.32 -6.08
CA LYS A 165 -1.14 -19.23 -6.45
C LYS A 165 -1.34 -18.40 -7.73
N MET A 166 -0.61 -17.29 -7.89
CA MET A 166 -0.66 -16.44 -9.09
C MET A 166 -0.16 -17.18 -10.33
N ALA A 167 0.97 -17.90 -10.21
CA ALA A 167 1.51 -18.71 -11.31
C ALA A 167 0.53 -19.84 -11.68
N ASP A 168 -0.05 -20.53 -10.70
CA ASP A 168 -1.06 -21.59 -10.92
C ASP A 168 -2.34 -21.04 -11.54
N ALA A 169 -2.72 -19.80 -11.21
CA ALA A 169 -3.85 -19.10 -11.83
C ALA A 169 -3.52 -18.57 -13.25
N GLY A 170 -2.28 -18.74 -13.72
CA GLY A 170 -1.82 -18.30 -15.03
C GLY A 170 -1.64 -16.80 -15.15
N CYS A 171 -1.25 -16.11 -14.05
CA CYS A 171 -0.80 -14.72 -14.12
C CYS A 171 0.51 -14.60 -14.89
N ASP A 172 0.66 -13.56 -15.70
CA ASP A 172 1.88 -13.24 -16.45
C ASP A 172 2.89 -12.49 -15.56
N CYS A 173 2.37 -11.69 -14.63
CA CYS A 173 3.17 -10.85 -13.76
C CYS A 173 2.49 -10.60 -12.42
N VAL A 174 3.29 -10.11 -11.47
CA VAL A 174 2.83 -9.60 -10.18
C VAL A 174 3.37 -8.20 -9.95
N VAL A 175 2.49 -7.30 -9.52
CA VAL A 175 2.83 -5.95 -9.05
C VAL A 175 2.69 -5.91 -7.54
N MET A 176 3.76 -5.52 -6.84
CA MET A 176 3.84 -5.62 -5.40
C MET A 176 4.26 -4.29 -4.76
N GLU A 177 3.51 -3.82 -3.77
CA GLU A 177 3.97 -2.74 -2.90
C GLU A 177 5.05 -3.26 -1.94
N VAL A 178 6.20 -2.59 -1.92
CA VAL A 178 7.35 -2.96 -1.09
C VAL A 178 7.59 -1.87 -0.04
N SER A 179 7.20 -2.15 1.20
CA SER A 179 7.41 -1.24 2.33
C SER A 179 8.86 -1.27 2.81
N SER A 180 9.30 -0.20 3.47
CA SER A 180 10.64 -0.15 4.08
C SER A 180 10.84 -1.23 5.15
N GLN A 181 9.82 -1.49 5.96
CA GLN A 181 9.84 -2.59 6.92
C GLN A 181 9.86 -3.96 6.23
N GLY A 182 9.17 -4.11 5.08
CA GLY A 182 9.23 -5.33 4.29
C GLY A 182 10.65 -5.65 3.82
N LEU A 183 11.40 -4.62 3.40
CA LEU A 183 12.81 -4.76 3.04
C LEU A 183 13.70 -5.02 4.27
N MET A 184 13.50 -4.25 5.34
CA MET A 184 14.25 -4.39 6.60
C MET A 184 14.10 -5.78 7.23
N LEU A 185 12.90 -6.36 7.16
CA LEU A 185 12.55 -7.66 7.74
C LEU A 185 12.68 -8.82 6.74
N HIS A 186 13.40 -8.64 5.63
CA HIS A 186 13.66 -9.66 4.62
C HIS A 186 12.42 -10.30 3.97
N ARG A 187 11.27 -9.60 3.98
CA ARG A 187 10.00 -10.14 3.45
C ARG A 187 10.01 -10.36 1.93
N THR A 188 10.91 -9.67 1.23
CA THR A 188 11.07 -9.75 -0.23
C THR A 188 12.32 -10.48 -0.66
N GLN A 189 13.08 -11.10 0.25
CA GLN A 189 14.25 -11.93 -0.09
C GLN A 189 13.82 -13.27 -0.70
N GLY A 190 14.79 -14.05 -1.21
CA GLY A 190 14.56 -15.34 -1.86
C GLY A 190 14.30 -15.28 -3.36
N PHE A 191 14.20 -14.08 -3.95
CA PHE A 191 14.11 -13.83 -5.39
C PHE A 191 14.67 -12.45 -5.76
N VAL A 192 14.80 -12.17 -7.06
CA VAL A 192 15.22 -10.87 -7.60
C VAL A 192 14.07 -10.35 -8.45
N PHE A 193 13.61 -9.12 -8.19
CA PHE A 193 12.61 -8.46 -9.00
C PHE A 193 13.10 -8.23 -10.43
N ASP A 194 12.25 -8.41 -11.44
CA ASP A 194 12.57 -7.95 -12.79
C ASP A 194 12.64 -6.42 -12.82
N TYR A 195 11.69 -5.74 -12.12
CA TYR A 195 11.62 -4.28 -12.03
C TYR A 195 11.46 -3.82 -10.59
N GLY A 196 12.33 -2.90 -10.16
CA GLY A 196 12.28 -2.26 -8.85
C GLY A 196 12.06 -0.76 -9.00
N ILE A 197 11.02 -0.22 -8.39
CA ILE A 197 10.61 1.17 -8.56
C ILE A 197 10.77 1.95 -7.26
N PHE A 198 11.37 3.14 -7.33
CA PHE A 198 11.46 4.06 -6.22
C PHE A 198 10.72 5.36 -6.56
N THR A 199 9.55 5.59 -5.92
CA THR A 199 8.68 6.71 -6.28
C THR A 199 9.15 8.05 -5.69
N ASN A 200 9.39 8.11 -4.40
CA ASN A 200 9.82 9.31 -3.65
C ASN A 200 10.20 8.93 -2.22
N ILE A 201 10.87 9.85 -1.52
CA ILE A 201 11.14 9.70 -0.09
C ILE A 201 10.94 11.03 0.65
N GLU A 202 10.22 10.96 1.76
CA GLU A 202 10.02 12.03 2.73
C GLU A 202 10.14 11.43 4.14
N PRO A 203 10.47 12.21 5.19
CA PRO A 203 10.50 11.70 6.54
C PRO A 203 9.16 11.09 6.97
N ASP A 204 9.15 9.78 7.22
CA ASP A 204 7.99 9.00 7.65
C ASP A 204 8.47 7.72 8.35
N HIS A 205 7.62 7.06 9.10
CA HIS A 205 7.94 5.80 9.77
C HIS A 205 9.20 5.84 10.65
N ILE A 206 9.44 6.95 11.35
CA ILE A 206 10.55 7.11 12.29
C ILE A 206 10.00 7.06 13.72
N GLY A 207 10.39 6.05 14.50
CA GLY A 207 9.88 5.86 15.84
C GLY A 207 10.41 4.60 16.55
N PRO A 208 10.02 4.36 17.81
CA PRO A 208 10.58 3.28 18.64
C PRO A 208 10.46 1.86 18.08
N ASN A 209 9.43 1.58 17.26
CA ASN A 209 9.18 0.27 16.64
C ASN A 209 9.25 0.33 15.11
N GLU A 210 9.83 1.38 14.59
CA GLU A 210 9.97 1.67 13.17
C GLU A 210 11.44 1.90 12.83
N HIS A 211 11.75 2.81 11.89
CA HIS A 211 13.12 3.18 11.60
C HIS A 211 13.68 4.12 12.67
N LYS A 212 14.98 3.97 13.00
CA LYS A 212 15.64 4.79 14.02
C LYS A 212 15.77 6.25 13.61
N ASP A 213 15.96 6.51 12.31
CA ASP A 213 16.15 7.82 11.70
C ASP A 213 15.83 7.78 10.19
N PHE A 214 15.89 8.94 9.55
CA PHE A 214 15.66 9.09 8.12
C PHE A 214 16.68 8.32 7.26
N ASP A 215 17.93 8.27 7.69
CA ASP A 215 19.00 7.57 6.96
C ASP A 215 18.76 6.05 6.93
N ASP A 216 18.29 5.49 8.03
CA ASP A 216 17.88 4.08 8.09
C ASP A 216 16.65 3.81 7.21
N TYR A 217 15.68 4.70 7.22
CA TYR A 217 14.49 4.61 6.37
C TYR A 217 14.84 4.64 4.88
N LEU A 218 15.66 5.61 4.44
CA LEU A 218 16.15 5.72 3.07
C LEU A 218 16.97 4.49 2.69
N ARG A 219 17.93 4.09 3.52
CA ARG A 219 18.78 2.91 3.30
C ARG A 219 17.93 1.66 3.08
N CYS A 220 16.91 1.44 3.92
CA CYS A 220 16.05 0.27 3.80
C CYS A 220 15.28 0.28 2.48
N LYS A 221 14.70 1.41 2.06
CA LYS A 221 13.99 1.48 0.77
C LYS A 221 14.93 1.29 -0.43
N SER A 222 16.13 1.84 -0.37
CA SER A 222 17.14 1.71 -1.45
C SER A 222 17.62 0.27 -1.64
N MET A 223 17.38 -0.64 -0.67
CA MET A 223 17.68 -2.06 -0.84
C MET A 223 16.96 -2.68 -2.04
N LEU A 224 15.80 -2.16 -2.45
CA LEU A 224 15.09 -2.66 -3.62
C LEU A 224 15.93 -2.52 -4.90
N LEU A 225 16.71 -1.43 -5.05
CA LEU A 225 17.58 -1.21 -6.21
C LEU A 225 18.81 -2.12 -6.25
N ARG A 226 19.08 -2.85 -5.17
CA ARG A 226 20.08 -3.92 -5.09
C ARG A 226 19.46 -5.31 -5.28
N GLN A 227 18.14 -5.38 -5.35
CA GLN A 227 17.37 -6.63 -5.47
C GLN A 227 16.50 -6.63 -6.73
N CYS A 228 16.79 -5.80 -7.73
CA CYS A 228 16.09 -5.79 -9.01
C CYS A 228 17.07 -5.79 -10.19
N ARG A 229 16.56 -6.14 -11.38
CA ARG A 229 17.32 -6.12 -12.64
C ARG A 229 17.33 -4.74 -13.26
N VAL A 230 16.14 -4.10 -13.32
CA VAL A 230 15.93 -2.72 -13.79
C VAL A 230 15.35 -1.91 -12.65
N GLY A 231 16.03 -0.80 -12.31
CA GLY A 231 15.60 0.16 -11.32
C GLY A 231 15.00 1.39 -11.99
N ILE A 232 13.78 1.75 -11.64
CA ILE A 232 13.06 2.92 -12.20
C ILE A 232 12.90 3.95 -11.08
N VAL A 233 13.53 5.13 -11.21
CA VAL A 233 13.69 6.08 -10.12
C VAL A 233 13.22 7.48 -10.53
N ASN A 234 12.51 8.15 -9.61
CA ASN A 234 12.13 9.55 -9.79
C ASN A 234 13.36 10.45 -9.75
N ARG A 235 13.67 11.11 -10.88
CA ARG A 235 14.83 11.99 -11.04
C ARG A 235 14.68 13.32 -10.27
N ASP A 236 13.44 13.70 -9.98
CA ASP A 236 13.12 14.96 -9.34
C ASP A 236 13.14 14.89 -7.79
N ASP A 237 13.37 13.69 -7.23
CA ASP A 237 13.49 13.55 -5.76
C ASP A 237 14.78 14.22 -5.27
N GLU A 238 14.69 15.06 -4.26
CA GLU A 238 15.84 15.78 -3.71
C GLU A 238 16.95 14.87 -3.16
N HIS A 239 16.59 13.61 -2.83
CA HIS A 239 17.51 12.59 -2.36
C HIS A 239 17.95 11.61 -3.45
N PHE A 240 17.72 11.93 -4.72
CA PHE A 240 17.97 11.01 -5.87
C PHE A 240 19.35 10.35 -5.79
N GLU A 241 20.43 11.12 -5.60
CA GLU A 241 21.80 10.59 -5.56
C GLU A 241 22.01 9.59 -4.40
N ARG A 242 21.36 9.84 -3.26
CA ARG A 242 21.39 8.94 -2.11
C ARG A 242 20.54 7.67 -2.33
N ILE A 243 19.41 7.81 -3.02
CA ILE A 243 18.52 6.68 -3.36
C ILE A 243 19.26 5.66 -4.22
N ILE A 244 20.00 6.14 -5.22
CA ILE A 244 20.70 5.26 -6.17
C ILE A 244 22.08 4.79 -5.67
N GLU A 245 22.56 5.28 -4.54
CA GLU A 245 23.86 4.92 -3.99
C GLU A 245 23.98 3.40 -3.79
N GLY A 246 24.99 2.80 -4.43
CA GLY A 246 25.27 1.36 -4.34
C GLY A 246 24.21 0.46 -4.99
N HIS A 247 23.41 0.97 -5.91
CA HIS A 247 22.53 0.14 -6.74
C HIS A 247 23.34 -0.88 -7.57
N THR A 248 22.70 -1.97 -7.97
CA THR A 248 23.32 -3.03 -8.81
C THR A 248 22.52 -3.30 -10.07
N CYS A 249 21.41 -2.58 -10.26
CA CYS A 249 20.51 -2.72 -11.39
C CYS A 249 20.86 -1.77 -12.55
N GLN A 250 20.26 -2.01 -13.72
CA GLN A 250 20.21 -1.02 -14.78
C GLN A 250 19.24 0.09 -14.35
N LEU A 251 19.68 1.35 -14.35
CA LEU A 251 18.83 2.47 -13.95
C LEU A 251 18.10 3.08 -15.15
N GLU A 252 16.85 3.44 -14.93
CA GLU A 252 16.01 4.28 -15.76
C GLU A 252 15.37 5.36 -14.86
N THR A 253 15.14 6.54 -15.42
CA THR A 253 14.66 7.68 -14.67
C THR A 253 13.38 8.26 -15.26
N TYR A 254 12.54 8.84 -14.39
CA TYR A 254 11.35 9.58 -14.81
C TYR A 254 11.19 10.84 -13.97
N GLY A 255 10.43 11.82 -14.48
CA GLY A 255 10.13 13.05 -13.75
C GLY A 255 9.73 14.21 -14.66
N PHE A 256 9.91 15.42 -14.18
CA PHE A 256 9.82 16.66 -14.97
C PHE A 256 11.19 17.15 -15.43
N SER A 257 12.26 16.69 -14.78
CA SER A 257 13.63 17.06 -15.14
C SER A 257 13.91 16.77 -16.61
N PRO A 258 14.56 17.70 -17.33
CA PRO A 258 15.02 17.46 -18.70
C PRO A 258 16.00 16.29 -18.82
N GLU A 259 16.65 15.91 -17.72
CA GLU A 259 17.60 14.80 -17.64
C GLU A 259 16.92 13.44 -17.45
N ALA A 260 15.60 13.41 -17.20
CA ALA A 260 14.86 12.16 -17.03
C ALA A 260 14.67 11.45 -18.39
N ASP A 261 14.84 10.13 -18.40
CA ASP A 261 14.64 9.30 -19.58
C ASP A 261 13.20 9.34 -20.08
N LEU A 262 12.25 9.45 -19.15
CA LEU A 262 10.82 9.62 -19.43
C LEU A 262 10.30 10.83 -18.65
N ARG A 263 9.79 11.85 -19.34
CA ARG A 263 9.44 13.11 -18.69
C ARG A 263 8.08 13.65 -19.09
N ALA A 264 7.48 14.40 -18.17
CA ALA A 264 6.26 15.17 -18.42
C ALA A 264 6.59 16.62 -18.73
N GLU A 265 5.99 17.14 -19.81
CA GLU A 265 6.05 18.55 -20.20
C GLU A 265 4.62 19.09 -20.35
N ASP A 266 4.44 20.41 -20.31
CA ASP A 266 3.17 21.10 -20.55
C ASP A 266 2.00 20.57 -19.68
N ALA A 267 2.29 20.30 -18.42
CA ALA A 267 1.29 19.80 -17.50
C ALA A 267 0.24 20.86 -17.14
N HIS A 268 -1.04 20.51 -17.28
CA HIS A 268 -2.16 21.38 -16.93
C HIS A 268 -3.35 20.59 -16.40
N MET A 269 -4.11 21.25 -15.53
CA MET A 269 -5.33 20.69 -14.98
C MET A 269 -6.43 20.63 -16.03
N VAL A 270 -7.17 19.55 -16.06
CA VAL A 270 -8.37 19.39 -16.89
C VAL A 270 -9.54 19.10 -15.97
N GLY A 271 -10.68 19.74 -16.23
CA GLY A 271 -11.84 19.58 -15.39
C GLY A 271 -13.13 19.98 -16.09
N GLY A 272 -14.24 19.48 -15.58
CA GLY A 272 -15.59 19.75 -16.07
C GLY A 272 -16.61 19.29 -15.03
N LYS A 273 -17.88 19.24 -15.42
CA LYS A 273 -18.96 18.81 -14.51
C LYS A 273 -18.72 17.36 -14.03
N GLY A 274 -18.34 17.21 -12.76
CA GLY A 274 -18.08 15.91 -12.13
C GLY A 274 -16.81 15.18 -12.60
N TYR A 275 -15.85 15.90 -13.17
CA TYR A 275 -14.58 15.39 -13.66
C TYR A 275 -13.43 16.29 -13.21
N LEU A 276 -12.41 15.70 -12.61
CA LEU A 276 -11.17 16.36 -12.23
C LEU A 276 -10.00 15.48 -12.64
N GLY A 277 -9.13 16.00 -13.50
CA GLY A 277 -7.99 15.28 -14.02
C GLY A 277 -6.80 16.17 -14.29
N ILE A 278 -5.78 15.59 -14.89
CA ILE A 278 -4.57 16.28 -15.31
C ILE A 278 -4.11 15.77 -16.67
N SER A 279 -3.58 16.66 -17.50
CA SER A 279 -3.03 16.34 -18.81
C SER A 279 -1.59 16.83 -18.93
N TYR A 280 -0.77 16.13 -19.71
CA TYR A 280 0.60 16.49 -20.00
C TYR A 280 1.10 15.87 -21.31
N GLN A 281 2.22 16.39 -21.84
CA GLN A 281 2.94 15.77 -22.93
C GLN A 281 4.03 14.84 -22.38
N LEU A 282 3.94 13.56 -22.71
CA LEU A 282 5.00 12.60 -22.43
C LEU A 282 6.12 12.77 -23.45
N LYS A 283 7.37 12.82 -22.99
CA LYS A 283 8.59 12.97 -23.81
C LYS A 283 9.70 12.02 -23.37
N GLY A 284 10.64 11.78 -24.26
CA GLY A 284 11.82 10.93 -24.04
C GLY A 284 11.66 9.54 -24.65
N LEU A 285 11.73 8.48 -23.84
CA LEU A 285 11.64 7.09 -24.33
C LEU A 285 10.31 6.76 -25.03
N MET A 286 9.26 7.53 -24.78
CA MET A 286 7.99 7.50 -25.50
C MET A 286 7.45 8.94 -25.64
N GLU A 287 6.68 9.21 -26.70
CA GLU A 287 6.14 10.56 -26.95
C GLU A 287 4.67 10.51 -27.36
N PHE A 288 3.77 11.00 -26.51
CA PHE A 288 2.34 11.16 -26.77
C PHE A 288 1.65 12.00 -25.67
N PRO A 289 0.47 12.58 -25.94
CA PRO A 289 -0.32 13.23 -24.90
C PRO A 289 -0.91 12.20 -23.93
N VAL A 290 -0.87 12.53 -22.65
CA VAL A 290 -1.44 11.73 -21.56
C VAL A 290 -2.50 12.55 -20.83
N GLU A 291 -3.63 11.91 -20.52
CA GLU A 291 -4.70 12.46 -19.70
C GLU A 291 -5.11 11.43 -18.65
N ILE A 292 -5.21 11.87 -17.40
CA ILE A 292 -5.49 11.03 -16.24
C ILE A 292 -6.68 11.62 -15.52
N ASP A 293 -7.68 10.80 -15.23
CA ASP A 293 -8.86 11.15 -14.45
C ASP A 293 -8.62 10.96 -12.94
N ILE A 294 -7.47 11.44 -12.47
CA ILE A 294 -7.11 11.56 -11.05
C ILE A 294 -6.38 12.90 -10.91
N PRO A 295 -6.90 13.82 -10.07
CA PRO A 295 -6.32 15.15 -9.94
C PRO A 295 -4.94 15.16 -9.30
N GLY A 296 -4.23 16.25 -9.54
CA GLY A 296 -3.01 16.62 -8.85
C GLY A 296 -1.70 16.14 -9.50
N LYS A 297 -0.65 16.91 -9.25
CA LYS A 297 0.68 16.70 -9.80
C LYS A 297 1.26 15.31 -9.47
N PHE A 298 0.91 14.74 -8.32
CA PHE A 298 1.33 13.38 -7.94
C PHE A 298 0.80 12.31 -8.90
N SER A 299 -0.34 12.54 -9.55
CA SER A 299 -0.89 11.61 -10.54
C SER A 299 -0.02 11.54 -11.80
N ILE A 300 0.68 12.64 -12.13
CA ILE A 300 1.67 12.64 -13.22
C ILE A 300 2.82 11.70 -12.86
N TYR A 301 3.44 11.85 -11.67
CA TYR A 301 4.53 10.97 -11.25
C TYR A 301 4.10 9.50 -11.21
N ASN A 302 2.91 9.21 -10.68
CA ASN A 302 2.39 7.84 -10.64
C ASN A 302 2.18 7.27 -12.04
N SER A 303 1.65 8.05 -12.98
CA SER A 303 1.46 7.62 -14.36
C SER A 303 2.76 7.48 -15.12
N LEU A 304 3.71 8.40 -14.96
CA LEU A 304 5.06 8.26 -15.53
C LEU A 304 5.71 6.95 -15.08
N THR A 305 5.61 6.65 -13.79
CA THR A 305 6.08 5.38 -13.22
C THR A 305 5.40 4.18 -13.88
N ALA A 306 4.07 4.21 -13.99
CA ALA A 306 3.31 3.12 -14.60
C ALA A 306 3.64 2.95 -16.08
N ILE A 307 3.80 4.05 -16.83
CA ILE A 307 4.21 4.02 -18.25
C ILE A 307 5.62 3.45 -18.38
N ALA A 308 6.57 3.90 -17.54
CA ALA A 308 7.95 3.40 -17.55
C ALA A 308 8.03 1.88 -17.38
N ILE A 309 7.21 1.31 -16.49
CA ILE A 309 7.12 -0.16 -16.30
C ILE A 309 6.46 -0.82 -17.51
N CYS A 310 5.28 -0.32 -17.95
CA CYS A 310 4.47 -0.96 -18.99
C CYS A 310 5.17 -0.95 -20.36
N ARG A 311 6.09 0.00 -20.60
CA ARG A 311 6.97 0.03 -21.76
C ARG A 311 7.76 -1.28 -21.93
N HIS A 312 8.24 -1.88 -20.83
CA HIS A 312 8.97 -3.15 -20.85
C HIS A 312 8.11 -4.36 -21.22
N PHE A 313 6.79 -4.21 -21.17
CA PHE A 313 5.81 -5.21 -21.61
C PHE A 313 5.34 -4.97 -23.04
N ASN A 314 5.98 -4.03 -23.80
CA ASN A 314 5.60 -3.65 -25.15
C ASN A 314 4.11 -3.24 -25.28
N VAL A 315 3.55 -2.60 -24.25
CA VAL A 315 2.18 -2.10 -24.26
C VAL A 315 2.08 -0.95 -25.26
N SER A 316 1.07 -0.99 -26.13
CA SER A 316 0.85 0.07 -27.11
C SER A 316 0.44 1.38 -26.44
N GLN A 317 0.82 2.51 -27.07
CA GLN A 317 0.40 3.84 -26.64
C GLN A 317 -1.11 3.95 -26.45
N GLU A 318 -1.91 3.39 -27.36
CA GLU A 318 -3.37 3.40 -27.30
C GLU A 318 -3.89 2.72 -26.01
N ASN A 319 -3.34 1.56 -25.67
CA ASN A 319 -3.71 0.83 -24.45
C ASN A 319 -3.32 1.62 -23.18
N ILE A 320 -2.18 2.27 -23.18
CA ILE A 320 -1.74 3.13 -22.05
C ILE A 320 -2.71 4.29 -21.86
N ILE A 321 -2.99 5.06 -22.93
CA ILE A 321 -3.90 6.23 -22.88
C ILE A 321 -5.29 5.80 -22.41
N LYS A 322 -5.84 4.72 -22.98
CA LYS A 322 -7.16 4.22 -22.62
C LYS A 322 -7.24 3.79 -21.16
N ALA A 323 -6.24 3.06 -20.67
CA ALA A 323 -6.21 2.59 -19.29
C ALA A 323 -6.08 3.73 -18.28
N LEU A 324 -5.23 4.73 -18.54
CA LEU A 324 -5.03 5.86 -17.64
C LEU A 324 -6.27 6.75 -17.50
N LYS A 325 -7.08 6.89 -18.57
CA LYS A 325 -8.36 7.62 -18.51
C LYS A 325 -9.40 6.98 -17.59
N VAL A 326 -9.32 5.67 -17.40
CA VAL A 326 -10.31 4.92 -16.59
C VAL A 326 -9.73 4.36 -15.30
N ALA A 327 -8.44 4.59 -15.06
CA ALA A 327 -7.79 4.11 -13.84
C ALA A 327 -8.47 4.67 -12.60
N ARG A 328 -8.85 3.80 -11.69
CA ARG A 328 -9.45 4.13 -10.40
C ARG A 328 -8.72 3.35 -9.32
N VAL A 329 -8.52 3.99 -8.19
CA VAL A 329 -7.91 3.35 -7.02
C VAL A 329 -8.84 3.51 -5.85
N LYS A 330 -9.32 2.40 -5.32
CA LYS A 330 -10.27 2.39 -4.20
C LYS A 330 -9.73 3.24 -3.05
N GLY A 331 -10.48 4.31 -2.70
CA GLY A 331 -10.15 5.20 -1.60
C GLY A 331 -8.90 6.08 -1.79
N ARG A 332 -8.50 6.37 -3.02
CA ARG A 332 -7.43 7.31 -3.34
C ARG A 332 -7.92 8.32 -4.37
N ILE A 333 -8.37 9.47 -3.91
CA ILE A 333 -9.02 10.50 -4.74
C ILE A 333 -10.06 9.86 -5.66
N GLU A 334 -10.85 8.97 -5.09
CA GLU A 334 -11.85 8.19 -5.81
C GLU A 334 -13.11 9.02 -6.01
N VAL A 335 -13.32 9.51 -7.23
CA VAL A 335 -14.51 10.30 -7.58
C VAL A 335 -15.73 9.39 -7.62
N ILE A 336 -16.78 9.75 -6.86
CA ILE A 336 -18.08 9.07 -6.84
C ILE A 336 -19.12 9.97 -7.49
N LYS A 337 -19.77 9.46 -8.53
CA LYS A 337 -20.79 10.23 -9.25
C LYS A 337 -22.09 10.30 -8.44
N VAL A 338 -22.35 11.43 -7.83
CA VAL A 338 -23.58 11.73 -7.06
C VAL A 338 -24.40 12.87 -7.66
N SER A 339 -23.74 13.81 -8.35
CA SER A 339 -24.37 14.99 -8.94
C SER A 339 -23.65 15.40 -10.24
N ASP A 340 -24.33 16.16 -11.09
CA ASP A 340 -23.72 16.86 -12.23
C ASP A 340 -23.27 18.29 -11.87
N GLU A 341 -23.61 18.78 -10.68
CA GLU A 341 -23.33 20.12 -10.25
C GLU A 341 -22.06 20.25 -9.42
N PHE A 342 -21.71 19.23 -8.63
CA PHE A 342 -20.53 19.22 -7.78
C PHE A 342 -19.79 17.87 -7.86
N THR A 343 -18.54 17.85 -7.41
CA THR A 343 -17.72 16.64 -7.36
C THR A 343 -17.62 16.13 -5.94
N LEU A 344 -17.91 14.84 -5.71
CA LEU A 344 -17.69 14.15 -4.45
C LEU A 344 -16.61 13.09 -4.64
N MET A 345 -15.67 13.00 -3.68
CA MET A 345 -14.60 12.03 -3.72
C MET A 345 -14.28 11.45 -2.35
N ILE A 346 -13.71 10.24 -2.35
CA ILE A 346 -13.23 9.53 -1.17
C ILE A 346 -11.70 9.47 -1.21
N ASP A 347 -11.04 9.79 -0.08
CA ASP A 347 -9.58 9.67 0.05
C ASP A 347 -9.15 9.12 1.42
N TYR A 348 -7.96 8.52 1.45
CA TYR A 348 -7.38 7.93 2.66
C TYR A 348 -6.53 8.90 3.49
N ALA A 349 -6.52 10.17 3.21
CA ALA A 349 -5.78 11.18 3.99
C ALA A 349 -6.24 11.20 5.45
N HIS A 350 -5.47 10.57 6.34
CA HIS A 350 -5.81 10.32 7.74
C HIS A 350 -4.79 10.93 8.73
N ASN A 351 -3.93 11.80 8.25
CA ASN A 351 -3.00 12.62 9.05
C ASN A 351 -2.89 14.04 8.47
N ALA A 352 -2.34 14.96 9.24
CA ALA A 352 -2.30 16.38 8.87
C ALA A 352 -1.57 16.64 7.54
N MET A 353 -0.41 16.03 7.35
CA MET A 353 0.42 16.21 6.14
C MET A 353 -0.30 15.69 4.88
N ALA A 354 -0.93 14.52 4.95
CA ALA A 354 -1.70 13.96 3.84
C ALA A 354 -2.93 14.81 3.53
N LEU A 355 -3.64 15.29 4.58
CA LEU A 355 -4.81 16.15 4.42
C LEU A 355 -4.43 17.50 3.82
N GLU A 356 -3.33 18.11 4.27
CA GLU A 356 -2.81 19.36 3.71
C GLU A 356 -2.45 19.22 2.23
N SER A 357 -1.73 18.16 1.87
CA SER A 357 -1.38 17.86 0.48
C SER A 357 -2.62 17.68 -0.40
N LEU A 358 -3.62 16.94 0.10
CA LEU A 358 -4.89 16.72 -0.60
C LEU A 358 -5.66 18.02 -0.82
N LEU A 359 -5.93 18.78 0.25
CA LEU A 359 -6.72 20.01 0.17
C LEU A 359 -6.02 21.09 -0.67
N THR A 360 -4.68 21.21 -0.57
CA THR A 360 -3.88 22.12 -1.42
C THR A 360 -4.03 21.75 -2.88
N THR A 361 -3.91 20.46 -3.22
CA THR A 361 -4.09 19.98 -4.59
C THR A 361 -5.50 20.29 -5.13
N LEU A 362 -6.52 20.07 -4.32
CA LEU A 362 -7.92 20.34 -4.74
C LEU A 362 -8.21 21.84 -4.88
N ARG A 363 -7.55 22.71 -4.12
CA ARG A 363 -7.63 24.17 -4.28
C ARG A 363 -7.13 24.65 -5.64
N GLU A 364 -6.15 23.98 -6.24
CA GLU A 364 -5.64 24.32 -7.57
C GLU A 364 -6.70 24.21 -8.68
N TYR A 365 -7.80 23.46 -8.46
CA TYR A 365 -8.94 23.35 -9.37
C TYR A 365 -9.98 24.49 -9.22
N HIS A 366 -9.71 25.46 -8.35
CA HIS A 366 -10.56 26.63 -8.11
C HIS A 366 -12.04 26.28 -7.83
N PRO A 367 -12.34 25.38 -6.87
CA PRO A 367 -13.71 25.03 -6.55
C PRO A 367 -14.49 26.26 -6.08
N HIS A 368 -15.83 26.25 -6.26
CA HIS A 368 -16.72 27.23 -5.63
C HIS A 368 -16.56 27.17 -4.10
N ARG A 369 -16.69 25.99 -3.51
CA ARG A 369 -16.27 25.70 -2.14
C ARG A 369 -15.49 24.39 -2.10
N LEU A 370 -14.49 24.32 -1.23
CA LEU A 370 -13.82 23.08 -0.87
C LEU A 370 -14.40 22.62 0.47
N VAL A 371 -15.17 21.53 0.45
CA VAL A 371 -15.79 20.92 1.63
C VAL A 371 -15.01 19.70 2.06
N CYS A 372 -14.55 19.65 3.30
CA CYS A 372 -13.78 18.54 3.86
C CYS A 372 -14.58 17.84 4.96
N LEU A 373 -14.94 16.58 4.74
CA LEU A 373 -15.57 15.72 5.75
C LEU A 373 -14.52 14.74 6.27
N PHE A 374 -14.25 14.75 7.57
CA PHE A 374 -13.32 13.79 8.18
C PHE A 374 -13.60 13.55 9.66
N GLY A 375 -13.03 12.46 10.15
CA GLY A 375 -12.89 12.14 11.57
C GLY A 375 -11.47 11.64 11.87
N CYS A 376 -11.21 11.36 13.13
CA CYS A 376 -9.92 10.81 13.57
C CYS A 376 -10.10 9.50 14.32
N GLY A 377 -9.09 8.63 14.23
CA GLY A 377 -9.09 7.38 14.97
C GLY A 377 -8.82 7.57 16.46
N GLY A 378 -9.52 6.81 17.28
CA GLY A 378 -9.25 6.68 18.72
C GLY A 378 -7.96 5.90 19.00
N ASN A 379 -7.46 5.98 20.25
CA ASN A 379 -6.21 5.35 20.71
C ASN A 379 -5.00 5.75 19.84
N ARG A 380 -4.96 7.01 19.41
CA ARG A 380 -3.87 7.65 18.67
C ARG A 380 -3.46 8.94 19.37
N ALA A 381 -2.27 9.47 19.01
CA ALA A 381 -1.80 10.74 19.55
C ALA A 381 -2.84 11.86 19.30
N LYS A 382 -3.21 12.59 20.38
CA LYS A 382 -4.17 13.70 20.30
C LYS A 382 -3.68 14.84 19.41
N SER A 383 -2.37 15.06 19.33
CA SER A 383 -1.78 16.06 18.45
C SER A 383 -2.26 15.94 17.01
N ARG A 384 -2.41 14.70 16.50
CA ARG A 384 -2.93 14.44 15.16
C ARG A 384 -4.32 15.05 14.94
N ARG A 385 -5.19 15.00 15.95
CA ARG A 385 -6.57 15.55 15.89
C ARG A 385 -6.54 17.06 15.77
N TYR A 386 -5.70 17.69 16.61
CA TYR A 386 -5.50 19.15 16.59
C TYR A 386 -4.91 19.61 15.25
N GLU A 387 -3.87 18.94 14.78
CA GLU A 387 -3.20 19.27 13.52
C GLU A 387 -4.13 19.09 12.31
N MET A 388 -4.91 18.01 12.23
CA MET A 388 -5.87 17.80 11.15
C MET A 388 -6.99 18.84 11.19
N GLY A 389 -7.49 19.20 12.37
CA GLY A 389 -8.47 20.26 12.56
C GLY A 389 -7.95 21.60 12.08
N GLU A 390 -6.72 21.97 12.44
CA GLU A 390 -6.08 23.22 12.01
C GLU A 390 -5.87 23.27 10.49
N VAL A 391 -5.40 22.16 9.88
CA VAL A 391 -5.22 22.05 8.42
C VAL A 391 -6.55 22.22 7.69
N SER A 392 -7.59 21.50 8.11
CA SER A 392 -8.92 21.63 7.49
C SER A 392 -9.51 23.02 7.66
N GLY A 393 -9.45 23.59 8.87
CA GLY A 393 -9.95 24.95 9.15
C GLY A 393 -9.22 26.03 8.34
N ARG A 394 -7.97 25.84 7.98
CA ARG A 394 -7.17 26.76 7.18
C ARG A 394 -7.42 26.63 5.67
N LEU A 395 -7.65 25.40 5.18
CA LEU A 395 -7.67 25.11 3.74
C LEU A 395 -9.07 24.81 3.17
N ALA A 396 -10.04 24.37 3.98
CA ALA A 396 -11.40 24.14 3.54
C ALA A 396 -12.30 25.36 3.78
N ASP A 397 -13.32 25.54 2.94
CA ASP A 397 -14.36 26.56 3.15
C ASP A 397 -15.41 26.11 4.19
N LEU A 398 -15.58 24.78 4.28
CA LEU A 398 -16.43 24.12 5.26
C LEU A 398 -15.81 22.80 5.68
N THR A 399 -15.67 22.59 6.98
CA THR A 399 -15.30 21.29 7.56
C THR A 399 -16.53 20.60 8.15
N ILE A 400 -16.77 19.34 7.80
CA ILE A 400 -17.80 18.50 8.43
C ILE A 400 -17.05 17.49 9.31
N ILE A 401 -17.16 17.66 10.63
CA ILE A 401 -16.48 16.81 11.60
C ILE A 401 -17.38 15.63 11.94
N THR A 402 -16.87 14.41 11.84
CA THR A 402 -17.65 13.20 12.09
C THR A 402 -16.82 12.11 12.77
N SER A 403 -17.44 10.98 13.10
CA SER A 403 -16.74 9.81 13.63
C SER A 403 -15.96 9.08 12.55
N ASP A 404 -14.83 8.48 12.95
CA ASP A 404 -14.03 7.53 12.16
C ASP A 404 -14.03 6.17 12.89
N ASN A 405 -12.89 5.63 13.28
CA ASN A 405 -12.72 4.45 14.13
C ASN A 405 -12.50 4.89 15.59
N PRO A 406 -13.53 5.08 16.41
CA PRO A 406 -13.36 5.58 17.79
C PRO A 406 -12.62 4.60 18.70
N ARG A 407 -12.59 3.32 18.34
CA ARG A 407 -11.98 2.23 19.11
C ARG A 407 -12.50 2.18 20.55
N PHE A 408 -11.67 2.54 21.51
CA PHE A 408 -12.05 2.52 22.95
C PHE A 408 -12.35 3.91 23.52
N GLU A 409 -12.35 4.95 22.70
CA GLU A 409 -12.70 6.32 23.08
C GLU A 409 -14.15 6.65 22.68
N GLU A 410 -14.75 7.62 23.36
CA GLU A 410 -16.06 8.17 22.95
C GLU A 410 -15.87 9.04 21.69
N PRO A 411 -16.72 8.85 20.65
CA PRO A 411 -16.61 9.62 19.42
C PRO A 411 -16.62 11.13 19.62
N GLN A 412 -17.43 11.62 20.57
CA GLN A 412 -17.57 13.04 20.87
C GLN A 412 -16.26 13.66 21.40
N ASP A 413 -15.51 12.93 22.24
CA ASP A 413 -14.25 13.41 22.79
C ASP A 413 -13.21 13.63 21.66
N ILE A 414 -13.25 12.77 20.63
CA ILE A 414 -12.39 12.88 19.45
C ILE A 414 -12.79 14.09 18.60
N ILE A 415 -14.09 14.31 18.41
CA ILE A 415 -14.64 15.47 17.69
C ILE A 415 -14.24 16.76 18.41
N ASP A 416 -14.35 16.80 19.74
CA ASP A 416 -13.98 17.98 20.55
C ASP A 416 -12.48 18.28 20.44
N ASP A 417 -11.61 17.27 20.41
CA ASP A 417 -10.19 17.44 20.15
C ASP A 417 -9.94 18.06 18.74
N ILE A 418 -10.68 17.63 17.70
CA ILE A 418 -10.55 18.21 16.34
C ILE A 418 -10.96 19.69 16.34
N LYS A 419 -12.03 20.05 17.05
CA LYS A 419 -12.52 21.43 17.18
C LYS A 419 -11.48 22.36 17.80
N ILE A 420 -10.65 21.86 18.75
CA ILE A 420 -9.52 22.63 19.31
C ILE A 420 -8.55 23.05 18.19
N GLY A 421 -8.29 22.20 17.22
CA GLY A 421 -7.47 22.55 16.06
C GLY A 421 -8.12 23.61 15.18
N ILE A 422 -9.39 23.43 14.81
CA ILE A 422 -10.12 24.37 13.97
C ILE A 422 -10.25 25.75 14.63
N SER A 423 -10.43 25.81 15.96
CA SER A 423 -10.55 27.08 16.70
C SER A 423 -9.31 27.98 16.63
N LYS A 424 -8.18 27.49 16.16
CA LYS A 424 -6.99 28.29 15.88
C LYS A 424 -7.03 29.00 14.52
N THR A 425 -8.10 28.81 13.76
CA THR A 425 -8.31 29.31 12.41
C THR A 425 -9.66 30.03 12.34
N ASP A 426 -9.92 30.70 11.22
CA ASP A 426 -11.24 31.28 10.91
C ASP A 426 -12.16 30.28 10.18
N GLY A 427 -11.80 29.00 10.14
CA GLY A 427 -12.49 27.93 9.42
C GLY A 427 -13.90 27.66 9.97
N LYS A 428 -14.86 27.50 9.06
CA LYS A 428 -16.24 27.13 9.38
C LYS A 428 -16.37 25.63 9.52
N TYR A 429 -17.15 25.17 10.48
CA TYR A 429 -17.42 23.75 10.61
C TYR A 429 -18.86 23.43 11.02
N VAL A 430 -19.26 22.20 10.72
CA VAL A 430 -20.48 21.54 11.19
C VAL A 430 -20.06 20.24 11.87
N GLU A 431 -20.73 19.87 12.94
CA GLU A 431 -20.48 18.68 13.72
C GLU A 431 -21.65 17.71 13.56
N ILE A 432 -21.38 16.52 13.02
CA ILE A 432 -22.37 15.44 12.83
C ILE A 432 -21.68 14.13 13.16
N CYS A 433 -21.94 13.58 14.34
CA CYS A 433 -21.21 12.41 14.84
C CYS A 433 -21.43 11.15 13.99
N ASP A 434 -22.65 10.88 13.55
CA ASP A 434 -22.93 9.75 12.66
C ASP A 434 -22.40 10.02 11.27
N ARG A 435 -21.56 9.10 10.76
CA ARG A 435 -20.88 9.29 9.48
C ARG A 435 -21.83 9.22 8.28
N LYS A 436 -22.88 8.39 8.34
CA LYS A 436 -23.89 8.33 7.27
C LYS A 436 -24.68 9.65 7.19
N GLU A 437 -25.09 10.19 8.34
CA GLU A 437 -25.76 11.48 8.42
C GLU A 437 -24.85 12.63 7.96
N ALA A 438 -23.55 12.58 8.30
CA ALA A 438 -22.57 13.55 7.85
C ALA A 438 -22.39 13.53 6.32
N ILE A 439 -22.33 12.35 5.71
CA ILE A 439 -22.25 12.18 4.25
C ILE A 439 -23.55 12.66 3.59
N ALA A 440 -24.72 12.32 4.14
CA ALA A 440 -26.00 12.81 3.65
C ALA A 440 -26.08 14.33 3.70
N TYR A 441 -25.64 14.95 4.81
CA TYR A 441 -25.53 16.39 4.92
C TYR A 441 -24.65 17.00 3.82
N ALA A 442 -23.46 16.42 3.58
CA ALA A 442 -22.55 16.90 2.55
C ALA A 442 -23.16 16.83 1.14
N ILE A 443 -23.88 15.75 0.82
CA ILE A 443 -24.55 15.56 -0.48
C ILE A 443 -25.72 16.57 -0.64
N HIS A 444 -26.57 16.71 0.38
CA HIS A 444 -27.77 17.56 0.31
C HIS A 444 -27.46 19.08 0.33
N HIS A 445 -26.28 19.47 0.81
CA HIS A 445 -25.82 20.86 0.87
C HIS A 445 -24.70 21.19 -0.12
N GLY A 446 -24.44 20.27 -1.07
CA GLY A 446 -23.49 20.51 -2.17
C GLY A 446 -24.04 21.58 -3.11
N GLU A 447 -23.23 22.57 -3.45
CA GLU A 447 -23.54 23.67 -4.35
C GLU A 447 -22.83 23.52 -5.70
N PRO A 448 -23.34 24.13 -6.77
CA PRO A 448 -22.70 24.06 -8.08
C PRO A 448 -21.23 24.52 -8.03
N GLY A 449 -20.33 23.66 -8.51
CA GLY A 449 -18.88 23.91 -8.54
C GLY A 449 -18.15 23.56 -7.26
N ASP A 450 -18.80 22.94 -6.26
CA ASP A 450 -18.13 22.46 -5.06
C ASP A 450 -17.26 21.23 -5.35
N ILE A 451 -16.20 21.12 -4.56
CA ILE A 451 -15.46 19.87 -4.39
C ILE A 451 -15.64 19.41 -2.94
N ILE A 452 -16.25 18.24 -2.77
CA ILE A 452 -16.50 17.60 -1.48
C ILE A 452 -15.59 16.40 -1.33
N VAL A 453 -14.73 16.37 -0.30
CA VAL A 453 -13.86 15.25 -0.03
C VAL A 453 -14.22 14.56 1.30
N LEU A 454 -14.45 13.25 1.22
CA LEU A 454 -14.59 12.36 2.37
C LEU A 454 -13.21 11.80 2.68
N ALA A 455 -12.55 12.36 3.70
CA ALA A 455 -11.18 12.01 4.04
C ALA A 455 -11.09 11.05 5.24
N GLY A 456 -10.03 10.24 5.25
CA GLY A 456 -9.65 9.38 6.36
C GLY A 456 -9.90 7.90 6.14
N LYS A 457 -11.10 7.50 5.70
CA LYS A 457 -11.50 6.10 5.54
C LYS A 457 -10.95 5.46 4.25
N GLY A 458 -11.02 6.18 3.15
CA GLY A 458 -10.50 5.70 1.87
C GLY A 458 -11.05 4.32 1.49
N HIS A 459 -10.19 3.30 1.47
CA HIS A 459 -10.54 1.93 1.11
C HIS A 459 -11.14 1.10 2.25
N GLU A 460 -11.11 1.59 3.50
CA GLU A 460 -11.65 0.86 4.65
C GLU A 460 -13.16 0.66 4.51
N ASP A 461 -13.61 -0.54 4.78
CA ASP A 461 -15.01 -0.99 4.68
C ASP A 461 -15.63 -1.31 6.06
N TYR A 462 -15.00 -0.80 7.13
CA TYR A 462 -15.44 -1.04 8.50
C TYR A 462 -15.29 0.21 9.37
N GLN A 463 -16.03 0.21 10.49
CA GLN A 463 -15.80 1.07 11.64
C GLN A 463 -15.41 0.22 12.84
N GLU A 464 -14.32 0.57 13.53
CA GLU A 464 -13.84 -0.14 14.70
C GLU A 464 -14.34 0.54 15.99
N ILE A 465 -15.20 -0.17 16.78
CA ILE A 465 -15.77 0.30 18.03
C ILE A 465 -15.53 -0.78 19.10
N LYS A 466 -14.86 -0.41 20.20
CA LYS A 466 -14.57 -1.30 21.35
C LYS A 466 -13.95 -2.65 20.93
N GLY A 467 -13.00 -2.58 19.99
CA GLY A 467 -12.28 -3.73 19.45
C GLY A 467 -13.07 -4.62 18.48
N LYS A 468 -14.29 -4.22 18.10
CA LYS A 468 -15.09 -4.92 17.09
C LYS A 468 -15.18 -4.09 15.81
N LYS A 469 -15.07 -4.76 14.66
CA LYS A 469 -15.26 -4.15 13.34
C LYS A 469 -16.70 -4.33 12.90
N TYR A 470 -17.34 -3.24 12.55
CA TYR A 470 -18.69 -3.20 12.00
C TYR A 470 -18.60 -2.80 10.52
N PRO A 471 -19.33 -3.46 9.61
CA PRO A 471 -19.33 -3.08 8.20
C PRO A 471 -19.71 -1.61 8.01
N MET A 472 -18.87 -0.85 7.31
CA MET A 472 -19.11 0.54 6.98
C MET A 472 -18.19 0.94 5.82
N ASP A 473 -18.72 0.86 4.59
CA ASP A 473 -18.06 1.36 3.38
C ASP A 473 -18.78 2.63 2.93
N GLU A 474 -18.04 3.73 2.76
CA GLU A 474 -18.60 5.03 2.36
C GLU A 474 -19.33 4.96 1.01
N ARG A 475 -18.91 4.07 0.10
CA ARG A 475 -19.56 3.85 -1.21
C ARG A 475 -20.95 3.26 -1.03
N VAL A 476 -21.08 2.32 -0.10
CA VAL A 476 -22.38 1.71 0.25
C VAL A 476 -23.28 2.77 0.90
N LEU A 477 -22.73 3.54 1.86
CA LEU A 477 -23.51 4.62 2.51
C LEU A 477 -24.00 5.66 1.50
N ILE A 478 -23.15 6.07 0.55
CA ILE A 478 -23.55 7.00 -0.52
C ILE A 478 -24.67 6.41 -1.38
N ALA A 479 -24.53 5.14 -1.79
CA ALA A 479 -25.56 4.47 -2.59
C ALA A 479 -26.90 4.37 -1.85
N GLU A 480 -26.87 4.06 -0.55
CA GLU A 480 -28.07 4.04 0.29
C GLU A 480 -28.74 5.42 0.39
N ILE A 481 -27.96 6.49 0.62
CA ILE A 481 -28.47 7.86 0.69
C ILE A 481 -29.18 8.24 -0.63
N LEU A 482 -28.53 7.99 -1.77
CA LEU A 482 -29.09 8.27 -3.08
C LEU A 482 -30.37 7.46 -3.36
N GLN A 483 -30.46 6.23 -2.86
CA GLN A 483 -31.65 5.40 -2.97
C GLN A 483 -32.79 5.96 -2.10
N GLU A 484 -32.51 6.34 -0.85
CA GLU A 484 -33.48 6.95 0.07
C GLU A 484 -34.05 8.27 -0.49
N ASP A 485 -33.20 9.07 -1.14
CA ASP A 485 -33.62 10.34 -1.78
C ASP A 485 -34.57 10.09 -2.96
N LYS A 486 -34.29 9.09 -3.79
CA LYS A 486 -35.21 8.69 -4.88
C LYS A 486 -36.57 8.25 -4.35
N GLU A 487 -36.58 7.42 -3.31
CA GLU A 487 -37.84 6.94 -2.69
C GLU A 487 -38.65 8.06 -2.03
N ARG A 488 -38.00 9.14 -1.56
CA ARG A 488 -38.67 10.34 -1.05
C ARG A 488 -39.22 11.22 -2.16
N ALA A 489 -38.55 11.32 -3.29
CA ALA A 489 -39.00 12.08 -4.46
C ALA A 489 -40.18 11.44 -5.19
N ASP A 490 -40.30 10.11 -5.11
CA ASP A 490 -41.38 9.32 -5.73
C ASP A 490 -42.65 9.25 -4.87
N LYS A 491 -42.63 9.77 -3.63
CA LYS A 491 -43.77 9.87 -2.68
C LYS A 491 -44.37 11.25 -2.67
#